data_b99973e12b78a14dab04b63ebd468f72
#
_entry.id   b99973e12b78a14dab04b63ebd468f72
#
_cell.length_a   1.000
_cell.length_b   1.000
_cell.length_c   1.000
_cell.angle_alpha   90.00
_cell.angle_beta   90.00
_cell.angle_gamma   90.00
#
_symmetry.space_group_name_H-M   'P 1'
#
loop_
_entity.id
_entity.type
_entity.pdbx_description
1 polymer ?
#
loop_
_entity_poly.entity_id
_entity_poly.type
_entity_poly.pdbx_seq_one_letter_code
_entity_poly.pdbx_strand_id
1 'polypeptide(L)'
;MLKPIDIEELKVAIEKVLSKKNTSIPSMENLQFLIQNLKRADDNYSKITLPTGNAYEIVNIKDIIRCEADGSYTNFFLTGTKKLMVSASLKHYEDLLPANDFIRIHHHHLINMNHVVRFLKVDGGYAIMSDNSQLEISRRKKDAFLERLNAV
;
A
#
# COMPACT_ATOMS: atom_id res chain seq x y z
N MET A 1 -5.17 -7.89 -4.57
CA MET A 1 -5.61 -7.82 -5.15
C MET A 1 -6.40 -7.75 -5.72
N LEU A 2 -6.62 -7.59 -5.72
CA LEU A 2 -7.46 -7.47 -6.14
C LEU A 2 -7.81 -7.99 -7.06
N LYS A 3 -8.23 -8.42 -7.29
CA LYS A 3 -8.65 -8.73 -8.10
C LYS A 3 -9.50 -8.37 -8.50
N PRO A 4 -9.59 -8.18 -8.76
CA PRO A 4 -10.37 -7.84 -9.16
C PRO A 4 -11.20 -8.19 -9.69
N ILE A 5 -11.28 -7.99 -9.63
CA ILE A 5 -11.81 -8.27 -10.07
C ILE A 5 -12.43 -8.68 -10.67
N ASP A 6 -12.91 -8.42 -10.23
CA ASP A 6 -13.78 -9.38 -10.81
C ASP A 6 -14.75 -8.76 -11.77
N ILE A 7 -14.28 -8.80 -12.98
CA ILE A 7 -15.12 -8.49 -14.14
C ILE A 7 -16.37 -9.36 -14.11
N GLU A 8 -16.27 -10.60 -13.63
CA GLU A 8 -17.41 -11.48 -13.51
C GLU A 8 -18.40 -11.03 -12.44
N GLU A 9 -17.92 -10.59 -11.29
CA GLU A 9 -18.79 -10.03 -10.26
C GLU A 9 -19.46 -8.75 -10.76
N LEU A 10 -18.73 -7.95 -11.49
CA LEU A 10 -19.27 -6.74 -12.07
C LEU A 10 -20.38 -7.08 -13.09
N LYS A 11 -20.14 -8.08 -13.93
CA LYS A 11 -21.13 -8.53 -14.90
C LYS A 11 -22.38 -9.07 -14.21
N VAL A 12 -22.20 -9.88 -13.18
CA VAL A 12 -23.32 -10.42 -12.42
C VAL A 12 -24.12 -9.31 -11.74
N ALA A 13 -23.43 -8.31 -11.18
CA ALA A 13 -24.08 -7.16 -10.58
C ALA A 13 -24.89 -6.37 -11.63
N ILE A 14 -24.33 -6.17 -12.81
CA ILE A 14 -25.00 -5.46 -13.88
C ILE A 14 -26.19 -6.27 -14.38
N GLU A 15 -26.05 -7.56 -14.55
CA GLU A 15 -27.14 -8.43 -14.96
C GLU A 15 -28.28 -8.45 -13.94
N LYS A 16 -27.96 -8.46 -12.67
CA LYS A 16 -28.97 -8.38 -11.61
C LYS A 16 -29.72 -7.06 -11.65
N VAL A 17 -29.03 -5.98 -11.88
CA VAL A 17 -29.67 -4.66 -12.02
C VAL A 17 -30.56 -4.63 -13.23
N LEU A 18 -30.11 -5.19 -14.34
CA LEU A 18 -30.89 -5.26 -15.56
C LEU A 18 -32.14 -6.14 -15.39
N SER A 19 -32.01 -7.29 -14.74
CA SER A 19 -33.13 -8.18 -14.53
C SER A 19 -34.13 -7.64 -13.53
N LYS A 20 -33.71 -6.86 -12.55
CA LYS A 20 -34.60 -6.25 -11.58
C LYS A 20 -35.42 -5.11 -12.16
N LYS A 21 -34.85 -4.34 -13.03
CA LYS A 21 -35.53 -3.19 -13.62
C LYS A 21 -36.30 -3.49 -14.88
N ASN A 22 -36.10 -4.65 -15.41
CA ASN A 22 -36.91 -5.22 -16.50
C ASN A 22 -37.05 -4.40 -17.76
N THR A 23 -36.42 -3.28 -17.90
CA THR A 23 -36.71 -2.44 -19.04
C THR A 23 -35.60 -1.55 -19.48
N SER A 24 -34.50 -1.45 -18.82
CA SER A 24 -33.62 -0.42 -19.30
C SER A 24 -32.17 -0.79 -19.24
N ILE A 25 -31.58 -0.59 -20.36
CA ILE A 25 -30.17 -0.39 -20.47
C ILE A 25 -29.81 0.67 -19.44
N PRO A 26 -28.87 0.41 -18.51
CA PRO A 26 -28.46 1.46 -17.61
C PRO A 26 -27.98 2.65 -18.41
N SER A 27 -28.46 3.82 -18.05
CA SER A 27 -28.02 5.04 -18.70
C SER A 27 -26.51 5.20 -18.48
N MET A 28 -25.89 5.97 -19.33
CA MET A 28 -24.47 6.32 -19.18
C MET A 28 -24.18 6.90 -17.79
N GLU A 29 -25.15 7.58 -17.22
CA GLU A 29 -25.05 8.12 -15.86
C GLU A 29 -24.89 7.03 -14.83
N ASN A 30 -25.64 5.93 -14.94
CA ASN A 30 -25.54 4.80 -14.02
C ASN A 30 -24.20 4.09 -14.16
N LEU A 31 -23.69 3.97 -15.38
CA LEU A 31 -22.36 3.41 -15.61
C LEU A 31 -21.28 4.28 -15.01
N GLN A 32 -21.39 5.59 -15.18
CA GLN A 32 -20.43 6.52 -14.59
C GLN A 32 -20.47 6.46 -13.07
N PHE A 33 -21.66 6.35 -12.52
CA PHE A 33 -21.83 6.21 -11.07
C PHE A 33 -21.14 4.95 -10.53
N LEU A 34 -21.30 3.83 -11.24
CA LEU A 34 -20.65 2.58 -10.88
C LEU A 34 -19.13 2.69 -10.97
N ILE A 35 -18.64 3.33 -12.03
CA ILE A 35 -17.20 3.55 -12.22
C ILE A 35 -16.66 4.44 -11.11
N GLN A 36 -17.37 5.49 -10.74
CA GLN A 36 -16.97 6.37 -9.66
C GLN A 36 -16.95 5.64 -8.31
N ASN A 37 -17.93 4.77 -8.09
CA ASN A 37 -17.94 3.96 -6.86
C ASN A 37 -16.78 2.99 -6.81
N LEU A 38 -16.39 2.41 -7.94
CA LEU A 38 -15.22 1.56 -8.02
C LEU A 38 -13.94 2.34 -7.75
N LYS A 39 -13.84 3.55 -8.30
CA LYS A 39 -12.70 4.43 -8.04
C LYS A 39 -12.64 4.84 -6.58
N ARG A 40 -13.78 5.11 -5.97
CA ARG A 40 -13.84 5.42 -4.53
C ARG A 40 -13.41 4.25 -3.68
N ALA A 41 -13.75 3.03 -4.10
CA ALA A 41 -13.29 1.84 -3.42
C ALA A 41 -11.78 1.72 -3.50
N ASP A 42 -11.20 2.00 -4.68
CA ASP A 42 -9.75 2.04 -4.83
C ASP A 42 -9.13 3.15 -3.98
N ASP A 43 -9.76 4.31 -3.95
CA ASP A 43 -9.29 5.42 -3.11
C ASP A 43 -9.35 5.06 -1.63
N ASN A 44 -10.33 4.28 -1.22
CA ASN A 44 -10.43 3.81 0.15
C ASN A 44 -9.30 2.87 0.52
N TYR A 45 -8.81 2.09 -0.45
CA TYR A 45 -7.65 1.24 -0.25
C TYR A 45 -6.35 2.02 -0.23
N SER A 46 -6.37 3.28 -0.63
CA SER A 46 -5.17 4.10 -0.63
C SER A 46 -4.88 4.74 0.72
N LYS A 47 -5.72 4.51 1.71
CA LYS A 47 -5.57 5.07 3.06
C LYS A 47 -5.54 3.97 4.10
N ILE A 48 -4.80 4.21 5.16
CA ILE A 48 -4.73 3.29 6.29
C ILE A 48 -4.97 4.08 7.57
N THR A 49 -5.67 3.45 8.51
CA THR A 49 -5.92 4.04 9.82
C THR A 49 -4.91 3.49 10.80
N LEU A 50 -4.17 4.38 11.43
CA LEU A 50 -3.13 4.03 12.39
C LEU A 50 -3.56 4.45 13.79
N PRO A 51 -3.71 3.50 14.72
CA PRO A 51 -4.04 3.86 16.11
C PRO A 51 -2.81 4.40 16.81
N THR A 52 -2.84 5.68 17.13
CA THR A 52 -1.84 6.29 17.99
C THR A 52 -2.39 6.37 19.40
N GLY A 53 -1.58 6.81 20.36
CA GLY A 53 -1.98 6.80 21.76
C GLY A 53 -3.29 7.49 22.07
N ASN A 54 -3.57 8.60 21.40
CA ASN A 54 -4.75 9.43 21.68
C ASN A 54 -5.73 9.51 20.53
N ALA A 55 -5.42 8.94 19.38
CA ALA A 55 -6.23 9.18 18.19
C ALA A 55 -6.02 8.09 17.15
N TYR A 56 -6.90 8.10 16.17
CA TYR A 56 -6.71 7.31 14.95
C TYR A 56 -6.27 8.28 13.86
N GLU A 57 -5.07 8.04 13.34
CA GLU A 57 -4.55 8.84 12.24
C GLU A 57 -4.88 8.16 10.93
N ILE A 58 -5.49 8.90 10.02
CA ILE A 58 -5.78 8.39 8.68
C ILE A 58 -4.70 8.90 7.75
N VAL A 59 -3.97 7.98 7.15
CA VAL A 59 -2.77 8.30 6.36
C VAL A 59 -2.92 7.70 4.97
N ASN A 60 -2.52 8.47 3.97
CA ASN A 60 -2.43 7.94 2.62
C ASN A 60 -1.26 6.97 2.53
N ILE A 61 -1.52 5.79 1.97
CA ILE A 61 -0.48 4.78 1.83
C ILE A 61 0.68 5.31 0.99
N LYS A 62 0.38 6.15 0.01
CA LYS A 62 1.40 6.78 -0.84
C LYS A 62 2.34 7.69 -0.07
N ASP A 63 1.88 8.23 1.06
CA ASP A 63 2.69 9.11 1.89
C ASP A 63 3.59 8.36 2.85
N ILE A 64 3.39 7.06 2.99
CA ILE A 64 4.25 6.23 3.85
C ILE A 64 5.55 5.96 3.12
N ILE A 65 6.65 6.49 3.66
CA ILE A 65 7.98 6.27 3.09
C ILE A 65 8.50 4.90 3.52
N ARG A 66 8.44 4.63 4.81
CA ARG A 66 8.91 3.38 5.37
C ARG A 66 8.32 3.15 6.75
N CYS A 67 8.43 1.91 7.19
CA CYS A 67 8.04 1.51 8.53
C CYS A 67 9.24 0.86 9.20
N GLU A 68 9.43 1.13 10.47
CA GLU A 68 10.54 0.58 11.23
C GLU A 68 10.03 -0.06 12.52
N ALA A 69 10.47 -1.27 12.79
CA ALA A 69 10.11 -1.97 14.02
C ALA A 69 10.94 -1.42 15.18
N ASP A 70 10.28 -1.19 16.31
CA ASP A 70 10.91 -0.72 17.52
C ASP A 70 10.28 -1.49 18.69
N GLY A 71 10.86 -2.65 19.01
CA GLY A 71 10.28 -3.53 20.01
C GLY A 71 8.90 -3.99 19.60
N SER A 72 7.91 -3.70 20.44
CA SER A 72 6.50 -4.02 20.17
C SER A 72 5.80 -2.97 19.34
N TYR A 73 6.50 -1.90 18.99
CA TYR A 73 5.93 -0.77 18.26
C TYR A 73 6.44 -0.72 16.83
N THR A 74 5.72 -0.01 16.00
CA THR A 74 6.13 0.27 14.63
C THR A 74 6.11 1.77 14.41
N ASN A 75 7.21 2.31 13.89
CA ASN A 75 7.31 3.71 13.53
C ASN A 75 7.03 3.87 12.05
N PHE A 76 6.10 4.75 11.72
CA PHE A 76 5.76 5.09 10.35
C PHE A 76 6.40 6.42 10.00
N PHE A 77 7.24 6.42 8.99
CA PHE A 77 7.87 7.64 8.49
C PHE A 77 7.11 8.09 7.25
N LEU A 78 6.58 9.28 7.33
CA LEU A 78 5.69 9.83 6.31
C LEU A 78 6.34 11.01 5.60
N THR A 79 5.80 11.37 4.46
CA THR A 79 6.25 12.56 3.74
C THR A 79 6.05 13.80 4.61
N GLY A 80 6.90 14.82 4.40
CA GLY A 80 6.82 16.04 5.20
C GLY A 80 7.45 15.92 6.58
N THR A 81 8.38 14.98 6.76
CA THR A 81 9.09 14.74 8.02
C THR A 81 8.19 14.33 9.18
N LYS A 82 7.02 13.78 8.87
CA LYS A 82 6.08 13.32 9.90
C LYS A 82 6.42 11.89 10.29
N LYS A 83 6.31 11.60 11.60
CA LYS A 83 6.55 10.27 12.15
C LYS A 83 5.41 9.90 13.08
N LEU A 84 4.90 8.69 12.94
CA LEU A 84 3.85 8.15 13.80
C LEU A 84 4.30 6.84 14.42
N MET A 85 3.97 6.62 15.68
CA MET A 85 4.27 5.38 16.37
C MET A 85 2.97 4.65 16.71
N VAL A 86 2.92 3.37 16.36
CA VAL A 86 1.75 2.54 16.64
C VAL A 86 2.17 1.30 17.43
N SER A 87 1.28 0.83 18.30
CA SER A 87 1.57 -0.34 19.14
C SER A 87 1.10 -1.62 18.43
N ALA A 88 1.74 -1.92 17.32
CA ALA A 88 1.49 -3.14 16.56
C ALA A 88 2.80 -3.58 15.92
N SER A 89 2.90 -4.87 15.59
CA SER A 89 4.12 -5.40 15.01
C SER A 89 4.28 -4.98 13.56
N LEU A 90 5.53 -4.95 13.11
CA LEU A 90 5.82 -4.65 11.71
C LEU A 90 5.22 -5.68 10.77
N LYS A 91 5.19 -6.94 11.19
CA LYS A 91 4.59 -8.00 10.39
C LYS A 91 3.10 -7.77 10.16
N HIS A 92 2.41 -7.24 11.14
CA HIS A 92 0.99 -6.90 11.00
C HIS A 92 0.79 -5.94 9.82
N TYR A 93 1.64 -4.94 9.70
CA TYR A 93 1.54 -3.97 8.61
C TYR A 93 2.12 -4.50 7.31
N GLU A 94 3.07 -5.40 7.37
CA GLU A 94 3.55 -6.08 6.17
C GLU A 94 2.41 -6.84 5.50
N ASP A 95 1.57 -7.49 6.29
CA ASP A 95 0.41 -8.22 5.76
C ASP A 95 -0.72 -7.30 5.33
N LEU A 96 -0.83 -6.15 5.97
CA LEU A 96 -1.93 -5.20 5.73
C LEU A 96 -1.67 -4.28 4.55
N LEU A 97 -0.42 -3.84 4.37
CA LEU A 97 -0.07 -2.91 3.31
C LEU A 97 0.05 -3.63 1.97
N PRO A 98 -0.20 -2.92 0.84
CA PRO A 98 -0.13 -3.55 -0.48
C PRO A 98 1.24 -4.14 -0.77
N ALA A 99 1.27 -5.43 -1.07
CA ALA A 99 2.52 -6.14 -1.38
C ALA A 99 3.17 -5.65 -2.67
N ASN A 100 2.41 -4.99 -3.54
CA ASN A 100 2.95 -4.43 -4.77
C ASN A 100 3.80 -3.20 -4.52
N ASP A 101 3.51 -2.46 -3.47
CA ASP A 101 4.20 -1.21 -3.16
C ASP A 101 5.22 -1.36 -2.05
N PHE A 102 4.99 -2.27 -1.11
CA PHE A 102 5.83 -2.41 0.07
C PHE A 102 6.61 -3.71 0.05
N ILE A 103 7.85 -3.64 0.50
CA ILE A 103 8.71 -4.81 0.60
C ILE A 103 9.46 -4.79 1.93
N ARG A 104 9.53 -5.95 2.57
CA ARG A 104 10.30 -6.13 3.80
C ARG A 104 11.75 -6.37 3.42
N ILE A 105 12.64 -5.43 3.75
CA ILE A 105 14.05 -5.54 3.39
C ILE A 105 14.93 -5.98 4.56
N HIS A 106 14.39 -5.94 5.77
CA HIS A 106 15.12 -6.28 6.99
C HIS A 106 14.12 -6.63 8.07
N HIS A 107 14.58 -7.23 9.16
CA HIS A 107 13.72 -7.51 10.31
C HIS A 107 13.03 -6.26 10.84
N HIS A 108 13.71 -5.14 10.74
CA HIS A 108 13.22 -3.89 11.30
C HIS A 108 12.70 -2.90 10.25
N HIS A 109 12.78 -3.24 8.98
CA HIS A 109 12.46 -2.28 7.92
C HIS A 109 11.49 -2.84 6.89
N LEU A 110 10.39 -2.14 6.72
CA LEU A 110 9.43 -2.35 5.64
C LEU A 110 9.36 -1.03 4.87
N ILE A 111 9.67 -1.05 3.58
CA ILE A 111 9.78 0.17 2.80
C ILE A 111 8.76 0.21 1.67
N ASN A 112 8.44 1.44 1.26
CA ASN A 112 7.62 1.69 0.09
C ASN A 112 8.54 1.85 -1.12
N MET A 113 8.42 0.97 -2.10
CA MET A 113 9.26 0.98 -3.29
C MET A 113 9.15 2.29 -4.06
N ASN A 114 8.01 2.96 -3.97
CA ASN A 114 7.79 4.24 -4.66
C ASN A 114 8.63 5.37 -4.08
N HIS A 115 9.14 5.20 -2.88
CA HIS A 115 9.97 6.21 -2.21
C HIS A 115 11.45 5.86 -2.20
N VAL A 116 11.86 4.79 -2.86
CA VAL A 116 13.28 4.45 -3.02
C VAL A 116 13.86 5.35 -4.09
N VAL A 117 14.88 6.13 -3.73
CA VAL A 117 15.51 7.06 -4.67
C VAL A 117 16.88 6.56 -5.15
N ARG A 118 17.48 5.64 -4.41
CA ARG A 118 18.82 5.14 -4.76
C ARG A 118 19.08 3.79 -4.10
N PHE A 119 19.87 2.98 -4.75
CA PHE A 119 20.38 1.75 -4.18
C PHE A 119 21.91 1.80 -4.20
N LEU A 120 22.52 1.66 -3.03
CA LEU A 120 23.98 1.64 -2.92
C LEU A 120 24.47 0.20 -2.90
N LYS A 121 25.42 -0.11 -3.78
CA LYS A 121 25.96 -1.45 -3.94
C LYS A 121 27.19 -1.69 -3.05
N VAL A 122 27.20 -1.14 -1.86
CA VAL A 122 28.31 -1.28 -0.92
C VAL A 122 27.87 -2.07 0.29
N ASP A 123 28.76 -2.89 0.82
CA ASP A 123 28.55 -3.65 2.07
C ASP A 123 27.23 -4.40 2.14
N GLY A 124 26.85 -5.09 1.05
CA GLY A 124 25.63 -5.89 1.03
C GLY A 124 24.42 -5.19 0.47
N GLY A 125 24.44 -3.86 0.38
CA GLY A 125 23.38 -3.09 -0.22
C GLY A 125 22.59 -2.25 0.76
N TYR A 126 22.33 -1.01 0.37
CA TYR A 126 21.53 -0.07 1.14
C TYR A 126 20.51 0.60 0.23
N ALA A 127 19.31 0.78 0.75
CA ALA A 127 18.28 1.56 0.08
C ALA A 127 18.27 2.97 0.64
N ILE A 128 18.31 3.96 -0.23
CA ILE A 128 18.16 5.36 0.16
C ILE A 128 16.75 5.77 -0.14
N MET A 129 16.05 6.25 0.86
CA MET A 129 14.66 6.65 0.73
C MET A 129 14.53 8.14 0.43
N SER A 130 13.34 8.56 0.08
CA SER A 130 13.06 9.96 -0.24
C SER A 130 13.29 10.91 0.94
N ASP A 131 13.31 10.39 2.16
CA ASP A 131 13.62 11.15 3.36
C ASP A 131 15.12 11.16 3.70
N ASN A 132 15.95 10.69 2.76
CA ASN A 132 17.41 10.57 2.89
C ASN A 132 17.88 9.51 3.89
N SER A 133 16.97 8.66 4.38
CA SER A 133 17.38 7.57 5.26
C SER A 133 18.08 6.49 4.46
N GLN A 134 19.12 5.91 5.06
CA GLN A 134 19.89 4.83 4.48
C GLN A 134 19.58 3.55 5.26
N LEU A 135 19.03 2.57 4.58
CA LEU A 135 18.53 1.36 5.21
C LEU A 135 19.27 0.14 4.67
N GLU A 136 19.75 -0.69 5.59
CA GLU A 136 20.42 -1.94 5.23
C GLU A 136 19.41 -2.95 4.70
N ILE A 137 19.78 -3.64 3.64
CA ILE A 137 18.96 -4.69 3.06
C ILE A 137 19.56 -6.03 3.45
N SER A 138 18.76 -6.91 4.05
CA SER A 138 19.24 -8.22 4.45
C SER A 138 19.56 -9.06 3.20
N ARG A 139 20.50 -9.99 3.36
CA ARG A 139 20.92 -10.85 2.24
C ARG A 139 19.76 -11.64 1.67
N ARG A 140 18.85 -12.09 2.50
CA ARG A 140 17.68 -12.85 2.07
C ARG A 140 16.74 -12.04 1.20
N LYS A 141 16.66 -10.73 1.47
CA LYS A 141 15.70 -9.85 0.80
C LYS A 141 16.30 -9.11 -0.38
N LYS A 142 17.61 -9.16 -0.53
CA LYS A 142 18.31 -8.41 -1.57
C LYS A 142 17.85 -8.78 -2.97
N ASP A 143 17.75 -10.06 -3.27
CA ASP A 143 17.34 -10.51 -4.59
C ASP A 143 15.91 -10.08 -4.90
N ALA A 144 15.01 -10.23 -3.96
CA ALA A 144 13.62 -9.79 -4.12
C ALA A 144 13.54 -8.29 -4.32
N PHE A 145 14.35 -7.53 -3.58
CA PHE A 145 14.40 -6.08 -3.72
C PHE A 145 14.88 -5.66 -5.10
N LEU A 146 15.97 -6.26 -5.57
CA LEU A 146 16.53 -5.95 -6.89
C LEU A 146 15.56 -6.31 -8.01
N GLU A 147 14.88 -7.43 -7.86
CA GLU A 147 13.86 -7.84 -8.80
C GLU A 147 12.74 -6.82 -8.91
N ARG A 148 12.29 -6.34 -7.76
CA ARG A 148 11.27 -5.29 -7.68
C ARG A 148 11.76 -3.98 -8.28
N LEU A 149 13.01 -3.64 -8.02
CA LEU A 149 13.62 -2.42 -8.53
C LEU A 149 13.68 -2.43 -10.05
N ASN A 150 14.01 -3.58 -10.64
CA ASN A 150 14.08 -3.73 -12.09
C ASN A 150 12.69 -3.78 -12.74
N ALA A 151 11.68 -4.17 -12.01
CA ALA A 151 10.31 -4.22 -12.52
C ALA A 151 9.66 -2.84 -12.62
N VAL A 152 10.28 -1.85 -12.02
CA VAL A 152 9.83 -0.47 -12.09
C VAL A 152 10.60 0.28 -13.19
#